data_3e3ea2d6ac0a64a6eee0527c8d344515
#
_entry.id   3e3ea2d6ac0a64a6eee0527c8d344515
#
_cell.length_a   1.000
_cell.length_b   1.000
_cell.length_c   1.000
_cell.angle_alpha   90.00
_cell.angle_beta   90.00
_cell.angle_gamma   90.00
#
_symmetry.space_group_name_H-M   'P 1'
#
loop_
_entity.id
_entity.type
_entity.pdbx_description
1 polymer ?
#
loop_
_entity_poly.entity_id
_entity_poly.type
_entity_poly.pdbx_seq_one_letter_code
_entity_poly.pdbx_strand_id
1 'polypeptide(L)'
;MVTHSPVWGPDKLGPDYEAATIDLGADPDGEGNVATTLVHYAPQQADDAAREPSATSSRPALVWLHGMTDYFFHTHVAEHFAAQGYDFYAVDLRKCGRSRRSGQSWHYVSDLAFYFADLTAALDAIPNDEVIFIAHSTGGLIAPLWMDHLRRTDQERHQRLAGLILNSPWLDMMGV
;
A
#
# COMPACT_ATOMS: atom_id res chain seq x y z
N MET A 1 -14.52 -9.03 13.03
CA MET A 1 -13.95 -7.66 12.94
C MET A 1 -14.87 -6.85 12.07
N VAL A 2 -15.31 -5.67 12.51
CA VAL A 2 -16.11 -4.78 11.66
C VAL A 2 -15.15 -4.11 10.69
N THR A 3 -15.12 -4.56 9.47
CA THR A 3 -14.36 -3.91 8.37
C THR A 3 -15.12 -2.64 8.00
N HIS A 4 -14.74 -1.51 8.60
CA HIS A 4 -15.17 -0.22 8.07
C HIS A 4 -14.43 -0.01 6.75
N SER A 5 -15.19 0.23 5.68
CA SER A 5 -14.60 0.71 4.41
C SER A 5 -13.76 1.94 4.68
N PRO A 6 -12.55 2.04 4.07
CA PRO A 6 -11.68 3.20 4.29
C PRO A 6 -12.39 4.48 3.87
N VAL A 7 -12.19 5.55 4.65
CA VAL A 7 -12.72 6.88 4.32
C VAL A 7 -11.68 7.60 3.47
N TRP A 8 -12.01 7.79 2.20
CA TRP A 8 -11.18 8.50 1.25
C TRP A 8 -11.34 10.01 1.36
N GLY A 9 -10.25 10.74 1.23
CA GLY A 9 -10.23 12.21 1.20
C GLY A 9 -9.15 12.74 0.27
N PRO A 10 -9.18 14.04 -0.06
CA PRO A 10 -8.19 14.64 -0.96
C PRO A 10 -6.77 14.45 -0.46
N ASP A 11 -5.84 14.12 -1.38
CA ASP A 11 -4.42 14.00 -1.06
C ASP A 11 -3.62 15.26 -1.44
N LYS A 12 -2.43 15.40 -0.82
CA LYS A 12 -1.51 16.52 -1.05
C LYS A 12 -0.90 16.55 -2.46
N LEU A 13 -0.96 15.44 -3.19
CA LEU A 13 -0.42 15.32 -4.55
C LEU A 13 -1.27 16.04 -5.60
N GLY A 14 -2.48 16.47 -5.25
CA GLY A 14 -3.34 17.24 -6.13
C GLY A 14 -4.72 16.63 -6.33
N PRO A 15 -5.53 17.25 -7.22
CA PRO A 15 -6.95 16.92 -7.37
C PRO A 15 -7.23 15.51 -7.91
N ASP A 16 -6.24 14.89 -8.56
CA ASP A 16 -6.34 13.54 -9.11
C ASP A 16 -5.92 12.45 -8.11
N TYR A 17 -5.68 12.83 -6.85
CA TYR A 17 -5.25 11.89 -5.81
C TYR A 17 -6.16 11.96 -4.59
N GLU A 18 -6.47 10.79 -4.07
CA GLU A 18 -7.14 10.62 -2.79
C GLU A 18 -6.35 9.68 -1.90
N ALA A 19 -6.53 9.82 -0.59
CA ALA A 19 -5.85 8.98 0.39
C ALA A 19 -6.81 8.54 1.49
N ALA A 20 -6.60 7.33 1.98
CA ALA A 20 -7.32 6.78 3.12
C ALA A 20 -6.33 6.30 4.18
N THR A 21 -6.44 6.82 5.39
CA THR A 21 -5.64 6.37 6.53
C THR A 21 -6.38 5.28 7.29
N ILE A 22 -5.72 4.14 7.45
CA ILE A 22 -6.27 2.94 8.09
C ILE A 22 -5.55 2.75 9.43
N ASP A 23 -6.31 2.77 10.53
CA ASP A 23 -5.77 2.56 11.88
C ASP A 23 -5.39 1.09 12.07
N LEU A 24 -4.19 0.84 12.58
CA LEU A 24 -3.65 -0.49 12.85
C LEU A 24 -3.57 -0.80 14.36
N GLY A 25 -4.04 0.13 15.21
CA GLY A 25 -4.00 0.00 16.65
C GLY A 25 -2.64 0.33 17.27
N ALA A 26 -2.35 -0.28 18.42
CA ALA A 26 -1.14 -0.01 19.18
C ALA A 26 0.12 -0.50 18.43
N ASP A 27 1.15 0.34 18.45
CA ASP A 27 2.46 -0.03 17.90
C ASP A 27 3.14 -1.10 18.76
N PRO A 28 3.57 -2.22 18.18
CA PRO A 28 4.34 -3.22 18.93
C PRO A 28 5.65 -2.68 19.53
N ASP A 29 6.24 -1.64 18.93
CA ASP A 29 7.43 -0.95 19.46
C ASP A 29 7.11 0.10 20.55
N GLY A 30 5.84 0.27 20.92
CA GLY A 30 5.43 1.11 22.05
C GLY A 30 5.33 2.60 21.73
N GLU A 31 5.33 3.01 20.46
CA GLU A 31 5.25 4.43 20.05
C GLU A 31 3.81 4.93 19.79
N GLY A 32 2.85 4.44 20.58
CA GLY A 32 1.45 4.83 20.48
C GLY A 32 0.68 4.07 19.39
N ASN A 33 -0.37 4.67 18.83
CA ASN A 33 -1.12 4.04 17.74
C ASN A 33 -0.43 4.29 16.40
N VAL A 34 -0.41 3.28 15.56
CA VAL A 34 0.12 3.31 14.19
C VAL A 34 -0.99 3.19 13.16
N ALA A 35 -0.72 3.66 11.96
CA ALA A 35 -1.61 3.57 10.83
C ALA A 35 -0.81 3.30 9.55
N THR A 36 -1.46 2.79 8.54
CA THR A 36 -1.00 2.80 7.15
C THR A 36 -1.86 3.74 6.33
N THR A 37 -1.34 4.30 5.25
CA THR A 37 -2.12 5.16 4.35
C THR A 37 -2.07 4.58 2.94
N LEU A 38 -3.24 4.35 2.38
CA LEU A 38 -3.39 3.97 0.99
C LEU A 38 -3.68 5.23 0.18
N VAL A 39 -2.89 5.48 -0.85
CA VAL A 39 -3.08 6.57 -1.83
C VAL A 39 -3.63 5.95 -3.10
N HIS A 40 -4.61 6.59 -3.71
CA HIS A 40 -5.22 6.18 -4.96
C HIS A 40 -5.12 7.30 -6.00
N TYR A 41 -4.70 6.98 -7.20
CA TYR A 41 -4.75 7.88 -8.35
C TYR A 41 -6.12 7.76 -9.02
N ALA A 42 -6.95 8.77 -8.85
CA ALA A 42 -8.34 8.85 -9.32
C ALA A 42 -8.55 10.12 -10.17
N PRO A 43 -8.03 10.16 -11.42
CA PRO A 43 -8.11 11.36 -12.24
C PRO A 43 -9.56 11.81 -12.47
N GLN A 44 -9.84 13.12 -12.29
CA GLN A 44 -11.19 13.70 -12.35
C GLN A 44 -11.84 13.60 -13.75
N GLN A 45 -11.05 13.32 -14.79
CA GLN A 45 -11.53 13.20 -16.18
C GLN A 45 -11.89 11.76 -16.57
N ALA A 46 -11.72 10.79 -15.69
CA ALA A 46 -12.26 9.44 -15.93
C ALA A 46 -13.78 9.52 -15.85
N ASP A 47 -14.47 9.09 -16.90
CA ASP A 47 -15.92 9.13 -17.04
C ASP A 47 -16.62 8.75 -15.73
N ASP A 48 -17.57 9.60 -15.27
CA ASP A 48 -18.37 9.38 -14.04
C ASP A 48 -19.11 8.03 -14.00
N ALA A 49 -19.22 7.34 -15.13
CA ALA A 49 -19.80 5.99 -15.24
C ALA A 49 -18.95 4.89 -14.57
N ALA A 50 -17.68 5.15 -14.22
CA ALA A 50 -16.79 4.19 -13.55
C ALA A 50 -16.74 4.39 -12.02
N ARG A 51 -17.47 5.37 -11.48
CA ARG A 51 -17.43 5.81 -10.07
C ARG A 51 -18.47 5.16 -9.16
N GLU A 52 -19.13 4.09 -9.57
CA GLU A 52 -20.00 3.33 -8.66
C GLU A 52 -19.13 2.64 -7.58
N PRO A 53 -19.28 2.96 -6.28
CA PRO A 53 -18.42 2.47 -5.21
C PRO A 53 -18.55 0.97 -4.89
N SER A 54 -19.32 0.24 -5.69
CA SER A 54 -19.73 -1.14 -5.40
C SER A 54 -19.42 -2.13 -6.51
N ALA A 55 -18.87 -1.71 -7.64
CA ALA A 55 -18.45 -2.64 -8.68
C ALA A 55 -16.96 -2.98 -8.47
N THR A 56 -16.64 -4.26 -8.29
CA THR A 56 -15.28 -4.77 -8.46
C THR A 56 -14.75 -4.25 -9.78
N SER A 57 -13.68 -3.46 -9.74
CA SER A 57 -13.06 -2.96 -10.97
C SER A 57 -12.55 -4.17 -11.76
N SER A 58 -12.91 -4.25 -13.04
CA SER A 58 -12.39 -5.28 -13.95
C SER A 58 -10.91 -5.05 -14.33
N ARG A 59 -10.33 -3.92 -13.88
CA ARG A 59 -8.92 -3.60 -14.09
C ARG A 59 -8.07 -4.21 -12.97
N PRO A 60 -6.88 -4.73 -13.26
CA PRO A 60 -5.96 -5.10 -12.21
C PRO A 60 -5.48 -3.86 -11.45
N ALA A 61 -5.37 -3.98 -10.13
CA ALA A 61 -4.73 -2.95 -9.32
C ALA A 61 -3.21 -3.08 -9.37
N LEU A 62 -2.52 -1.96 -9.42
CA LEU A 62 -1.08 -1.90 -9.31
C LEU A 62 -0.72 -1.07 -8.08
N VAL A 63 0.02 -1.66 -7.15
CA VAL A 63 0.32 -1.06 -5.84
C VAL A 63 1.81 -0.77 -5.72
N TRP A 64 2.17 0.50 -5.56
CA TRP A 64 3.53 0.90 -5.26
C TRP A 64 3.83 0.74 -3.76
N LEU A 65 4.92 0.03 -3.45
CA LEU A 65 5.48 -0.09 -2.12
C LEU A 65 6.87 0.55 -2.08
N HIS A 66 7.02 1.56 -1.24
CA HIS A 66 8.25 2.33 -1.10
C HIS A 66 9.37 1.60 -0.33
N GLY A 67 10.58 2.16 -0.38
CA GLY A 67 11.74 1.71 0.37
C GLY A 67 11.91 2.40 1.73
N MET A 68 13.11 2.20 2.33
CA MET A 68 13.50 2.88 3.57
C MET A 68 13.66 4.38 3.33
N THR A 69 13.25 5.20 4.29
CA THR A 69 13.30 6.67 4.26
C THR A 69 12.53 7.30 3.09
N ASP A 70 11.52 6.60 2.60
CA ASP A 70 10.72 6.99 1.45
C ASP A 70 9.22 6.93 1.77
N TYR A 71 8.39 7.43 0.86
CA TYR A 71 6.92 7.36 0.83
C TYR A 71 6.46 7.70 -0.59
N PHE A 72 5.18 7.57 -0.90
CA PHE A 72 4.74 7.82 -2.26
C PHE A 72 4.60 9.32 -2.59
N PHE A 73 5.34 9.77 -3.63
CA PHE A 73 5.23 11.10 -4.26
C PHE A 73 5.53 11.05 -5.78
N HIS A 74 5.66 9.88 -6.35
CA HIS A 74 6.08 9.65 -7.74
C HIS A 74 4.89 9.71 -8.70
N THR A 75 4.28 10.89 -8.87
CA THR A 75 3.05 11.06 -9.67
C THR A 75 3.16 10.53 -11.08
N HIS A 76 4.31 10.73 -11.75
CA HIS A 76 4.57 10.23 -13.10
C HIS A 76 4.49 8.69 -13.21
N VAL A 77 4.75 7.95 -12.12
CA VAL A 77 4.61 6.50 -12.09
C VAL A 77 3.12 6.12 -12.09
N ALA A 78 2.31 6.80 -11.27
CA ALA A 78 0.87 6.60 -11.24
C ALA A 78 0.22 6.89 -12.59
N GLU A 79 0.53 8.05 -13.18
CA GLU A 79 0.04 8.46 -14.49
C GLU A 79 0.42 7.47 -15.61
N HIS A 80 1.68 6.99 -15.58
CA HIS A 80 2.17 6.04 -16.57
C HIS A 80 1.38 4.71 -16.54
N PHE A 81 1.19 4.12 -15.36
CA PHE A 81 0.49 2.84 -15.25
C PHE A 81 -1.03 2.98 -15.42
N ALA A 82 -1.62 4.07 -14.96
CA ALA A 82 -3.03 4.35 -15.21
C ALA A 82 -3.33 4.49 -16.72
N ALA A 83 -2.44 5.13 -17.48
CA ALA A 83 -2.55 5.21 -18.93
C ALA A 83 -2.47 3.84 -19.64
N GLN A 84 -1.94 2.82 -18.97
CA GLN A 84 -1.90 1.42 -19.44
C GLN A 84 -3.09 0.59 -18.96
N GLY A 85 -4.05 1.19 -18.25
CA GLY A 85 -5.28 0.53 -17.85
C GLY A 85 -5.24 -0.13 -16.46
N TYR A 86 -4.26 0.20 -15.62
CA TYR A 86 -4.23 -0.24 -14.23
C TYR A 86 -4.94 0.76 -13.32
N ASP A 87 -5.58 0.26 -12.26
CA ASP A 87 -5.97 1.09 -11.13
C ASP A 87 -4.75 1.24 -10.21
N PHE A 88 -4.24 2.46 -10.10
CA PHE A 88 -2.98 2.69 -9.40
C PHE A 88 -3.19 3.09 -7.95
N TYR A 89 -2.52 2.36 -7.06
CA TYR A 89 -2.44 2.62 -5.62
C TYR A 89 -1.00 2.74 -5.15
N ALA A 90 -0.80 3.35 -3.99
CA ALA A 90 0.48 3.34 -3.29
C ALA A 90 0.26 3.24 -1.78
N VAL A 91 1.17 2.57 -1.08
CA VAL A 91 1.10 2.38 0.37
C VAL A 91 2.22 3.18 1.03
N ASP A 92 1.84 4.11 1.94
CA ASP A 92 2.76 4.64 2.92
C ASP A 92 2.69 3.75 4.17
N LEU A 93 3.73 3.00 4.45
CA LEU A 93 3.82 2.10 5.61
C LEU A 93 3.75 2.88 6.93
N ARG A 94 3.46 2.20 8.05
CA ARG A 94 3.48 2.81 9.39
C ARG A 94 4.75 3.62 9.61
N LYS A 95 4.64 4.75 10.30
CA LYS A 95 5.74 5.67 10.63
C LYS A 95 6.45 6.25 9.40
N CYS A 96 5.86 6.14 8.20
CA CYS A 96 6.37 6.67 6.95
C CYS A 96 5.39 7.67 6.34
N GLY A 97 5.88 8.69 5.65
CA GLY A 97 5.07 9.63 4.88
C GLY A 97 3.81 10.13 5.61
N ARG A 98 2.63 9.86 5.00
CA ARG A 98 1.30 10.26 5.53
C ARG A 98 0.92 9.48 6.79
N SER A 99 1.49 8.30 6.97
CA SER A 99 1.18 7.39 8.08
C SER A 99 1.92 7.75 9.36
N ARG A 100 2.94 8.61 9.30
CA ARG A 100 3.72 9.00 10.47
C ARG A 100 2.96 9.97 11.37
N ARG A 101 2.97 9.68 12.66
CA ARG A 101 2.41 10.55 13.69
C ARG A 101 3.50 11.26 14.48
N SER A 102 3.13 12.38 15.12
CA SER A 102 4.06 13.13 15.98
C SER A 102 4.62 12.24 17.09
N GLY A 103 5.92 12.33 17.35
CA GLY A 103 6.60 11.56 18.39
C GLY A 103 7.07 10.17 17.98
N GLN A 104 6.67 9.68 16.81
CA GLN A 104 7.13 8.37 16.30
C GLN A 104 8.52 8.47 15.65
N SER A 105 9.33 7.44 15.83
CA SER A 105 10.59 7.24 15.11
C SER A 105 10.32 7.07 13.62
N TRP A 106 11.09 7.75 12.79
CA TRP A 106 10.87 7.72 11.35
C TRP A 106 11.40 6.43 10.74
N HIS A 107 10.55 5.72 9.99
CA HIS A 107 10.89 4.50 9.24
C HIS A 107 11.45 3.35 10.10
N TYR A 108 11.18 3.33 11.40
CA TYR A 108 11.70 2.32 12.31
C TYR A 108 10.63 1.32 12.71
N VAL A 109 10.97 0.05 12.59
CA VAL A 109 10.31 -1.09 13.24
C VAL A 109 11.39 -2.06 13.72
N SER A 110 11.19 -2.69 14.88
CA SER A 110 12.12 -3.71 15.40
C SER A 110 12.00 -5.06 14.68
N ASP A 111 10.87 -5.30 13.99
CA ASP A 111 10.63 -6.51 13.21
C ASP A 111 9.90 -6.15 11.91
N LEU A 112 10.43 -6.59 10.77
CA LEU A 112 9.80 -6.36 9.45
C LEU A 112 8.42 -6.99 9.34
N ALA A 113 8.11 -8.02 10.12
CA ALA A 113 6.79 -8.64 10.15
C ALA A 113 5.69 -7.69 10.64
N PHE A 114 6.02 -6.61 11.34
CA PHE A 114 5.05 -5.59 11.73
C PHE A 114 4.42 -4.89 10.53
N TYR A 115 5.15 -4.75 9.41
CA TYR A 115 4.61 -4.22 8.15
C TYR A 115 3.58 -5.13 7.47
N PHE A 116 3.46 -6.40 7.87
CA PHE A 116 2.48 -7.31 7.28
C PHE A 116 1.05 -6.84 7.54
N ALA A 117 0.78 -6.25 8.69
CA ALA A 117 -0.53 -5.67 8.99
C ALA A 117 -0.84 -4.48 8.10
N ASP A 118 0.16 -3.66 7.75
CA ASP A 118 0.02 -2.52 6.82
C ASP A 118 -0.41 -2.99 5.44
N LEU A 119 0.33 -3.96 4.88
CA LEU A 119 0.08 -4.49 3.55
C LEU A 119 -1.24 -5.27 3.47
N THR A 120 -1.60 -5.99 4.53
CA THR A 120 -2.88 -6.70 4.62
C THR A 120 -4.04 -5.72 4.67
N ALA A 121 -3.95 -4.66 5.48
CA ALA A 121 -4.97 -3.63 5.55
C ALA A 121 -5.12 -2.85 4.23
N ALA A 122 -4.01 -2.58 3.55
CA ALA A 122 -4.02 -1.97 2.22
C ALA A 122 -4.69 -2.89 1.18
N LEU A 123 -4.33 -4.18 1.16
CA LEU A 123 -4.95 -5.17 0.27
C LEU A 123 -6.46 -5.29 0.49
N ASP A 124 -6.90 -5.30 1.76
CA ASP A 124 -8.34 -5.38 2.11
C ASP A 124 -9.12 -4.14 1.68
N ALA A 125 -8.45 -2.99 1.61
CA ALA A 125 -9.06 -1.71 1.19
C ALA A 125 -9.16 -1.56 -0.33
N ILE A 126 -8.41 -2.35 -1.11
CA ILE A 126 -8.41 -2.35 -2.58
C ILE A 126 -9.55 -3.25 -3.07
N PRO A 127 -10.52 -2.73 -3.87
CA PRO A 127 -11.67 -3.50 -4.31
C PRO A 127 -11.38 -4.47 -5.47
N ASN A 128 -10.23 -4.33 -6.15
CA ASN A 128 -9.87 -5.12 -7.32
C ASN A 128 -9.59 -6.59 -6.97
N ASP A 129 -10.00 -7.52 -7.82
CA ASP A 129 -9.78 -8.95 -7.63
C ASP A 129 -8.31 -9.34 -7.86
N GLU A 130 -7.63 -8.67 -8.79
CA GLU A 130 -6.23 -8.91 -9.12
C GLU A 130 -5.37 -7.72 -8.68
N VAL A 131 -4.34 -8.00 -7.89
CA VAL A 131 -3.43 -6.98 -7.33
C VAL A 131 -1.98 -7.34 -7.63
N ILE A 132 -1.28 -6.41 -8.25
CA ILE A 132 0.16 -6.52 -8.57
C ILE A 132 0.92 -5.50 -7.71
N PHE A 133 1.96 -5.94 -7.02
CA PHE A 133 2.83 -5.03 -6.29
C PHE A 133 4.07 -4.65 -7.10
N ILE A 134 4.44 -3.37 -7.07
CA ILE A 134 5.78 -2.89 -7.43
C ILE A 134 6.47 -2.48 -6.14
N ALA A 135 7.50 -3.21 -5.76
CA ALA A 135 8.18 -3.02 -4.49
C ALA A 135 9.62 -2.50 -4.73
N HIS A 136 9.91 -1.33 -4.15
CA HIS A 136 11.19 -0.65 -4.31
C HIS A 136 12.09 -0.87 -3.09
N SER A 137 13.38 -1.12 -3.31
CA SER A 137 14.42 -1.17 -2.27
C SER A 137 14.04 -2.12 -1.11
N THR A 138 13.91 -1.62 0.13
CA THR A 138 13.47 -2.40 1.31
C THR A 138 12.05 -2.96 1.15
N GLY A 139 11.17 -2.26 0.42
CA GLY A 139 9.86 -2.82 0.04
C GLY A 139 9.98 -4.13 -0.72
N GLY A 140 11.05 -4.29 -1.51
CA GLY A 140 11.38 -5.52 -2.23
C GLY A 140 11.81 -6.69 -1.32
N LEU A 141 12.15 -6.44 -0.05
CA LEU A 141 12.31 -7.47 0.98
C LEU A 141 10.99 -7.73 1.71
N ILE A 142 10.26 -6.68 2.07
CA ILE A 142 9.02 -6.78 2.84
C ILE A 142 7.93 -7.50 2.06
N ALA A 143 7.72 -7.14 0.78
CA ALA A 143 6.64 -7.70 -0.03
C ALA A 143 6.72 -9.23 -0.20
N PRO A 144 7.85 -9.84 -0.63
CA PRO A 144 7.93 -11.28 -0.77
C PRO A 144 7.80 -12.02 0.56
N LEU A 145 8.29 -11.47 1.68
CA LEU A 145 8.11 -12.07 3.01
C LEU A 145 6.64 -12.08 3.41
N TRP A 146 5.93 -10.98 3.19
CA TRP A 146 4.49 -10.88 3.46
C TRP A 146 3.68 -11.80 2.55
N MET A 147 3.99 -11.87 1.25
CA MET A 147 3.29 -12.74 0.31
C MET A 147 3.47 -14.23 0.67
N ASP A 148 4.67 -14.63 1.09
CA ASP A 148 4.91 -15.99 1.58
C ASP A 148 4.20 -16.26 2.91
N HIS A 149 4.09 -15.25 3.78
CA HIS A 149 3.26 -15.35 4.98
C HIS A 149 1.79 -15.60 4.61
N LEU A 150 1.19 -14.81 3.71
CA LEU A 150 -0.19 -15.02 3.25
C LEU A 150 -0.37 -16.39 2.59
N ARG A 151 0.57 -16.82 1.77
CA ARG A 151 0.52 -18.14 1.13
C ARG A 151 0.36 -19.27 2.13
N ARG A 152 0.93 -19.12 3.34
CA ARG A 152 0.88 -20.12 4.41
C ARG A 152 -0.31 -19.97 5.35
N THR A 153 -0.81 -18.75 5.54
CA THR A 153 -1.76 -18.43 6.61
C THR A 153 -3.11 -17.95 6.12
N ASP A 154 -3.19 -17.40 4.90
CA ASP A 154 -4.40 -16.78 4.34
C ASP A 154 -4.45 -16.93 2.83
N GLN A 155 -4.93 -18.09 2.38
CA GLN A 155 -4.99 -18.46 0.98
C GLN A 155 -5.94 -17.55 0.17
N GLU A 156 -7.00 -17.04 0.77
CA GLU A 156 -7.97 -16.17 0.12
C GLU A 156 -7.31 -14.86 -0.30
N ARG A 157 -6.63 -14.17 0.62
CA ARG A 157 -5.87 -12.96 0.30
C ARG A 157 -4.73 -13.23 -0.67
N HIS A 158 -4.02 -14.36 -0.49
CA HIS A 158 -2.92 -14.71 -1.38
C HIS A 158 -3.36 -14.89 -2.84
N GLN A 159 -4.55 -15.44 -3.09
CA GLN A 159 -5.08 -15.62 -4.44
C GLN A 159 -5.36 -14.32 -5.19
N ARG A 160 -5.53 -13.20 -4.49
CA ARG A 160 -5.68 -11.87 -5.10
C ARG A 160 -4.34 -11.31 -5.62
N LEU A 161 -3.22 -11.86 -5.17
CA LEU A 161 -1.88 -11.39 -5.57
C LEU A 161 -1.49 -11.98 -6.92
N ALA A 162 -1.71 -11.21 -7.99
CA ALA A 162 -1.45 -11.62 -9.36
C ALA A 162 0.03 -11.52 -9.77
N GLY A 163 0.82 -10.70 -9.06
CA GLY A 163 2.24 -10.54 -9.38
C GLY A 163 3.01 -9.63 -8.41
N LEU A 164 4.34 -9.71 -8.53
CA LEU A 164 5.29 -8.86 -7.82
C LEU A 164 6.40 -8.43 -8.76
N ILE A 165 6.58 -7.12 -8.90
CA ILE A 165 7.67 -6.49 -9.63
C ILE A 165 8.67 -5.94 -8.61
N LEU A 166 9.91 -6.36 -8.69
CA LEU A 166 10.97 -5.89 -7.80
C LEU A 166 11.81 -4.81 -8.50
N ASN A 167 11.77 -3.60 -7.96
CA ASN A 167 12.56 -2.48 -8.43
C ASN A 167 13.74 -2.22 -7.48
N SER A 168 14.96 -2.56 -7.92
CA SER A 168 16.17 -2.43 -7.11
C SER A 168 16.01 -3.02 -5.70
N PRO A 169 15.57 -4.28 -5.56
CA PRO A 169 15.22 -4.83 -4.26
C PRO A 169 16.46 -4.97 -3.37
N TRP A 170 16.27 -4.65 -2.10
CA TRP A 170 17.26 -4.95 -1.08
C TRP A 170 16.88 -6.28 -0.41
N LEU A 171 17.50 -7.37 -0.84
CA LEU A 171 17.11 -8.73 -0.47
C LEU A 171 17.90 -9.30 0.71
N ASP A 172 19.04 -8.70 1.04
CA ASP A 172 19.89 -9.16 2.13
C ASP A 172 20.61 -7.98 2.78
N MET A 173 20.73 -8.04 4.10
CA MET A 173 21.68 -7.23 4.84
C MET A 173 23.01 -7.95 4.79
N MET A 174 23.95 -7.45 3.99
CA MET A 174 25.32 -7.96 4.04
C MET A 174 25.78 -7.92 5.50
N GLY A 175 26.05 -9.10 6.03
CA GLY A 175 26.37 -9.29 7.44
C GLY A 175 27.51 -8.37 7.89
N VAL A 176 27.29 -7.70 9.00
CA VAL A 176 28.30 -6.96 9.75
C VAL A 176 29.04 -7.97 10.61
#